data_8acf6322bf1d274da745cd7c5e5522d4
#
_entry.id   8acf6322bf1d274da745cd7c5e5522d4
#
_cell.length_a   1.000
_cell.length_b   1.000
_cell.length_c   1.000
_cell.angle_alpha   90.00
_cell.angle_beta   90.00
_cell.angle_gamma   90.00
#
_symmetry.space_group_name_H-M   'P 1'
#
loop_
_entity.id
_entity.type
_entity.pdbx_description
1 polymer ?
#
loop_
_entity_poly.entity_id
_entity_poly.type
_entity_poly.pdbx_seq_one_letter_code
_entity_poly.pdbx_strand_id
1 'polypeptide(L)'
;MTLSTLPLSYCSNVHPGLTVDEVMSGLTEFTLPVREQVGELAAGLWLAQPVIKELLTTDGRLDQFASFLQDHGLTTYTLNAFPYGNFHDARVKENVYLPDWTRDSRVQYTLDCARVLARLLPPEIEWGSLSTVPLGFKEFEHPVDFQDQCAQRLIDLAQSLSRLRDETGRTIRLAIEPEPFCVLETTDETLDFFQRLRKLAADRNLLDEVYDLIGVCYDVCHQAVEFEDVADSLRGLQAAEIAINKVHISCAIRVENPSTNEEARRVLATYAEPRYLHQTMGRSADGTIHRLVDLTKEAALNPDADFAAADEWRIHFHVPVNAESLGPLQTTRPDLKTALETVKTLADCPHLEVETYTWEVLPGAEKPSLIDGLAEEIRATRRLLNNL
;
A
#
# COMPACT_ATOMS: atom_id res chain seq x y z
N MET A 1 -15.20 -2.31 -20.02
CA MET A 1 -14.10 -1.34 -19.99
C MET A 1 -12.84 -2.10 -19.65
N THR A 2 -11.69 -1.72 -20.18
CA THR A 2 -10.39 -2.31 -19.79
C THR A 2 -9.98 -1.74 -18.43
N LEU A 3 -9.53 -2.57 -17.50
CA LEU A 3 -9.16 -2.18 -16.13
C LEU A 3 -7.98 -1.21 -16.06
N SER A 4 -7.09 -1.17 -17.02
CA SER A 4 -6.03 -0.16 -17.20
C SER A 4 -5.37 -0.37 -18.55
N THR A 5 -4.93 0.70 -19.20
CA THR A 5 -4.05 0.65 -20.38
C THR A 5 -2.57 0.77 -19.99
N LEU A 6 -2.29 1.03 -18.70
CA LEU A 6 -0.93 1.13 -18.18
C LEU A 6 -0.35 -0.25 -17.89
N PRO A 7 0.97 -0.43 -18.08
CA PRO A 7 1.65 -1.64 -17.63
C PRO A 7 1.43 -1.87 -16.14
N LEU A 8 1.18 -3.11 -15.74
CA LEU A 8 1.11 -3.46 -14.32
C LEU A 8 2.44 -3.19 -13.64
N SER A 9 2.41 -2.63 -12.43
CA SER A 9 3.59 -2.43 -11.59
C SER A 9 3.64 -3.40 -10.41
N TYR A 10 4.81 -3.53 -9.80
CA TYR A 10 4.94 -4.01 -8.44
C TYR A 10 5.69 -2.97 -7.59
N CYS A 11 5.42 -2.94 -6.29
CA CYS A 11 6.04 -1.99 -5.39
C CYS A 11 7.49 -2.38 -5.07
N SER A 12 8.43 -1.49 -5.37
CA SER A 12 9.85 -1.74 -5.12
C SER A 12 10.26 -1.63 -3.64
N ASN A 13 9.30 -1.43 -2.71
CA ASN A 13 9.56 -1.53 -1.27
C ASN A 13 10.02 -2.93 -0.83
N VAL A 14 9.92 -3.93 -1.71
CA VAL A 14 10.50 -5.27 -1.52
C VAL A 14 12.03 -5.27 -1.69
N HIS A 15 12.63 -4.21 -2.24
CA HIS A 15 14.07 -4.05 -2.43
C HIS A 15 14.64 -3.03 -1.46
N PRO A 16 15.78 -3.29 -0.81
CA PRO A 16 16.45 -2.29 0.01
C PRO A 16 17.05 -1.18 -0.88
N GLY A 17 17.18 0.03 -0.32
CA GLY A 17 17.85 1.15 -0.97
C GLY A 17 17.69 2.45 -0.19
N LEU A 18 18.82 3.04 0.26
CA LEU A 18 18.90 4.30 0.99
C LEU A 18 19.70 5.37 0.24
N THR A 19 20.25 5.01 -0.92
CA THR A 19 20.91 5.92 -1.87
C THR A 19 20.34 5.68 -3.28
N VAL A 20 20.49 6.66 -4.17
CA VAL A 20 20.02 6.52 -5.56
C VAL A 20 20.76 5.37 -6.27
N ASP A 21 22.04 5.16 -5.98
CA ASP A 21 22.82 4.06 -6.58
C ASP A 21 22.32 2.69 -6.11
N GLU A 22 21.95 2.54 -4.84
CA GLU A 22 21.34 1.31 -4.32
C GLU A 22 19.99 1.05 -4.98
N VAL A 23 19.15 2.07 -5.16
CA VAL A 23 17.86 1.93 -5.87
C VAL A 23 18.08 1.50 -7.31
N MET A 24 19.00 2.15 -8.04
CA MET A 24 19.32 1.77 -9.42
C MET A 24 19.89 0.34 -9.50
N SER A 25 20.72 -0.06 -8.54
CA SER A 25 21.24 -1.43 -8.45
C SER A 25 20.10 -2.44 -8.19
N GLY A 26 19.16 -2.15 -7.27
CA GLY A 26 17.99 -2.99 -7.01
C GLY A 26 17.07 -3.13 -8.23
N LEU A 27 16.83 -2.03 -8.96
CA LEU A 27 16.08 -2.09 -10.22
C LEU A 27 16.79 -2.95 -11.27
N THR A 28 18.12 -2.86 -11.36
CA THR A 28 18.93 -3.67 -12.27
C THR A 28 18.93 -5.14 -11.89
N GLU A 29 19.08 -5.44 -10.59
CA GLU A 29 19.19 -6.80 -10.08
C GLU A 29 17.87 -7.55 -10.09
N PHE A 30 16.75 -6.86 -9.80
CA PHE A 30 15.46 -7.51 -9.62
C PHE A 30 14.43 -7.10 -10.68
N THR A 31 14.20 -5.79 -10.91
CA THR A 31 13.10 -5.34 -11.77
C THR A 31 13.33 -5.67 -13.22
N LEU A 32 14.55 -5.48 -13.73
CA LEU A 32 14.87 -5.81 -15.12
C LEU A 32 14.74 -7.31 -15.41
N PRO A 33 15.26 -8.25 -14.59
CA PRO A 33 15.04 -9.68 -14.79
C PRO A 33 13.57 -10.10 -14.69
N VAL A 34 12.79 -9.51 -13.78
CA VAL A 34 11.33 -9.74 -13.74
C VAL A 34 10.69 -9.30 -15.06
N ARG A 35 11.03 -8.10 -15.55
CA ARG A 35 10.53 -7.58 -16.82
C ARG A 35 10.92 -8.46 -18.00
N GLU A 36 12.14 -9.01 -18.03
CA GLU A 36 12.56 -9.97 -19.06
C GLU A 36 11.68 -11.22 -19.08
N GLN A 37 11.24 -11.69 -17.90
CA GLN A 37 10.38 -12.86 -17.79
C GLN A 37 8.92 -12.60 -18.15
N VAL A 38 8.40 -11.39 -17.86
CA VAL A 38 6.96 -11.09 -17.99
C VAL A 38 6.62 -10.15 -19.15
N GLY A 39 7.62 -9.57 -19.81
CA GLY A 39 7.44 -8.56 -20.87
C GLY A 39 7.21 -7.17 -20.29
N GLU A 40 6.18 -6.47 -20.73
CA GLU A 40 5.88 -5.10 -20.30
C GLU A 40 5.62 -5.03 -18.79
N LEU A 41 6.32 -4.14 -18.10
CA LEU A 41 6.25 -3.96 -16.64
C LEU A 41 6.58 -2.51 -16.31
N ALA A 42 5.81 -1.90 -15.41
CA ALA A 42 6.14 -0.61 -14.82
C ALA A 42 6.88 -0.80 -13.49
N ALA A 43 7.69 0.19 -13.12
CA ALA A 43 8.34 0.26 -11.83
C ALA A 43 7.48 1.11 -10.88
N GLY A 44 6.85 0.46 -9.90
CA GLY A 44 6.24 1.13 -8.76
C GLY A 44 7.33 1.44 -7.74
N LEU A 45 7.71 2.69 -7.62
CA LEU A 45 8.88 3.04 -6.83
C LEU A 45 8.54 3.26 -5.35
N TRP A 46 9.39 2.74 -4.47
CA TRP A 46 9.57 3.24 -3.13
C TRP A 46 10.94 3.92 -3.04
N LEU A 47 10.96 5.16 -2.56
CA LEU A 47 12.17 5.97 -2.42
C LEU A 47 12.20 6.55 -1.01
N ALA A 48 13.07 6.02 -0.15
CA ALA A 48 13.24 6.52 1.22
C ALA A 48 13.62 8.01 1.23
N GLN A 49 13.33 8.70 2.32
CA GLN A 49 13.59 10.14 2.43
C GLN A 49 15.04 10.55 2.07
N PRO A 50 16.10 9.80 2.46
CA PRO A 50 17.46 10.13 2.02
C PRO A 50 17.64 10.08 0.50
N VAL A 51 16.99 9.11 -0.17
CA VAL A 51 17.02 8.98 -1.64
C VAL A 51 16.35 10.17 -2.31
N ILE A 52 15.15 10.54 -1.86
CA ILE A 52 14.41 11.71 -2.35
C ILE A 52 15.24 12.98 -2.17
N LYS A 53 15.88 13.14 -1.00
CA LYS A 53 16.77 14.26 -0.73
C LYS A 53 17.97 14.28 -1.69
N GLU A 54 18.63 13.14 -1.92
CA GLU A 54 19.77 13.03 -2.86
C GLU A 54 19.34 13.42 -4.28
N LEU A 55 18.19 12.91 -4.75
CA LEU A 55 17.66 13.23 -6.09
C LEU A 55 17.42 14.72 -6.31
N LEU A 56 16.93 15.43 -5.28
CA LEU A 56 16.56 16.83 -5.39
C LEU A 56 17.67 17.82 -5.07
N THR A 57 18.70 17.41 -4.30
CA THR A 57 19.76 18.33 -3.83
C THR A 57 21.11 18.11 -4.49
N THR A 58 21.30 16.98 -5.20
CA THR A 58 22.55 16.73 -5.94
C THR A 58 22.35 17.07 -7.42
N ASP A 59 23.18 17.95 -7.94
CA ASP A 59 23.09 18.45 -9.32
C ASP A 59 23.06 17.29 -10.34
N GLY A 60 22.07 17.29 -11.22
CA GLY A 60 21.88 16.31 -12.29
C GLY A 60 21.47 14.92 -11.86
N ARG A 61 21.31 14.66 -10.53
CA ARG A 61 21.03 13.31 -10.03
C ARG A 61 19.64 12.81 -10.43
N LEU A 62 18.64 13.67 -10.39
CA LEU A 62 17.28 13.33 -10.82
C LEU A 62 17.22 13.07 -12.33
N ASP A 63 17.92 13.84 -13.13
CA ASP A 63 18.00 13.62 -14.58
C ASP A 63 18.75 12.33 -14.93
N GLN A 64 19.83 12.00 -14.20
CA GLN A 64 20.51 10.73 -14.32
C GLN A 64 19.58 9.55 -14.01
N PHE A 65 18.80 9.64 -12.94
CA PHE A 65 17.84 8.60 -12.57
C PHE A 65 16.70 8.47 -13.60
N ALA A 66 16.18 9.60 -14.10
CA ALA A 66 15.19 9.61 -15.17
C ALA A 66 15.71 8.97 -16.46
N SER A 67 16.96 9.30 -16.85
CA SER A 67 17.62 8.68 -18.02
C SER A 67 17.83 7.18 -17.81
N PHE A 68 18.25 6.76 -16.62
CA PHE A 68 18.38 5.34 -16.29
C PHE A 68 17.05 4.58 -16.50
N LEU A 69 15.92 5.08 -15.99
CA LEU A 69 14.61 4.45 -16.18
C LEU A 69 14.25 4.38 -17.69
N GLN A 70 14.48 5.47 -18.41
CA GLN A 70 14.19 5.55 -19.85
C GLN A 70 15.05 4.58 -20.67
N ASP A 71 16.36 4.55 -20.43
CA ASP A 71 17.31 3.68 -21.15
C ASP A 71 17.01 2.19 -20.94
N HIS A 72 16.44 1.85 -19.78
CA HIS A 72 16.01 0.49 -19.47
C HIS A 72 14.52 0.23 -19.80
N GLY A 73 13.80 1.21 -20.37
CA GLY A 73 12.39 1.08 -20.73
C GLY A 73 11.48 0.82 -19.54
N LEU A 74 11.82 1.35 -18.36
CA LEU A 74 11.01 1.27 -17.15
C LEU A 74 10.08 2.48 -17.06
N THR A 75 8.80 2.25 -17.25
CA THR A 75 7.75 3.25 -17.01
C THR A 75 7.51 3.40 -15.51
N THR A 76 7.40 4.63 -15.03
CA THR A 76 7.03 4.93 -13.63
C THR A 76 5.87 5.91 -13.62
N TYR A 77 4.77 5.55 -12.99
CA TYR A 77 3.57 6.37 -12.83
C TYR A 77 3.02 6.36 -11.40
N THR A 78 3.60 5.54 -10.54
CA THR A 78 3.19 5.42 -9.14
C THR A 78 4.42 5.33 -8.23
N LEU A 79 4.32 5.92 -7.05
CA LEU A 79 5.34 5.89 -6.04
C LEU A 79 4.69 5.61 -4.68
N ASN A 80 5.31 4.72 -3.89
CA ASN A 80 4.91 4.47 -2.52
C ASN A 80 5.66 5.43 -1.59
N ALA A 81 4.95 6.43 -1.03
CA ALA A 81 5.49 7.37 -0.06
C ALA A 81 5.04 7.05 1.40
N PHE A 82 4.59 5.81 1.64
CA PHE A 82 4.19 5.36 2.98
C PHE A 82 5.41 5.21 3.89
N PRO A 83 6.38 4.30 3.63
CA PRO A 83 7.59 4.21 4.44
C PRO A 83 8.51 5.42 4.20
N TYR A 84 8.77 6.17 5.26
CA TYR A 84 9.60 7.37 5.21
C TYR A 84 11.10 7.05 5.29
N GLY A 85 11.46 6.16 6.20
CA GLY A 85 12.85 5.80 6.51
C GLY A 85 13.29 4.47 5.94
N ASN A 86 14.19 3.78 6.64
CA ASN A 86 14.69 2.46 6.26
C ASN A 86 13.63 1.37 6.49
N PHE A 87 12.95 0.96 5.44
CA PHE A 87 11.92 -0.10 5.50
C PHE A 87 12.53 -1.52 5.63
N HIS A 88 13.84 -1.66 5.43
CA HIS A 88 14.58 -2.93 5.54
C HIS A 88 15.44 -3.02 6.81
N ASP A 89 15.18 -2.17 7.80
CA ASP A 89 15.86 -2.26 9.08
C ASP A 89 15.53 -3.58 9.81
N ALA A 90 16.36 -3.97 10.76
CA ALA A 90 16.16 -5.18 11.56
C ALA A 90 14.80 -5.19 12.31
N ARG A 91 14.31 -4.00 12.70
CA ARG A 91 13.01 -3.78 13.32
C ARG A 91 12.39 -2.49 12.79
N VAL A 92 11.34 -2.63 12.02
CA VAL A 92 10.53 -1.52 11.50
C VAL A 92 9.30 -1.33 12.39
N LYS A 93 8.45 -2.35 12.52
CA LYS A 93 7.24 -2.38 13.34
C LYS A 93 6.46 -1.04 13.23
N GLU A 94 5.96 -0.52 14.33
CA GLU A 94 5.18 0.71 14.44
C GLU A 94 5.91 1.98 13.97
N ASN A 95 7.25 1.93 13.81
CA ASN A 95 8.02 3.07 13.32
C ASN A 95 7.73 3.42 11.84
N VAL A 96 7.13 2.49 11.07
CA VAL A 96 6.73 2.75 9.68
C VAL A 96 5.73 3.90 9.57
N TYR A 97 4.91 4.11 10.61
CA TYR A 97 3.88 5.16 10.66
C TYR A 97 4.43 6.54 10.99
N LEU A 98 5.73 6.66 11.31
CA LEU A 98 6.39 7.93 11.63
C LEU A 98 7.27 8.42 10.46
N PRO A 99 7.31 9.75 10.27
CA PRO A 99 6.48 10.78 10.88
C PRO A 99 5.01 10.68 10.43
N ASP A 100 4.08 10.96 11.35
CA ASP A 100 2.64 11.01 11.06
C ASP A 100 2.24 12.29 10.30
N TRP A 101 0.95 12.42 9.93
CA TRP A 101 0.46 13.57 9.14
C TRP A 101 0.36 14.89 9.91
N THR A 102 0.66 14.95 11.20
CA THR A 102 0.79 16.22 11.92
C THR A 102 2.16 16.87 11.71
N ARG A 103 3.14 16.15 11.16
CA ARG A 103 4.52 16.58 11.03
C ARG A 103 4.84 17.23 9.70
N ASP A 104 5.48 18.40 9.74
CA ASP A 104 5.95 19.11 8.53
C ASP A 104 6.88 18.22 7.68
N SER A 105 7.66 17.34 8.31
CA SER A 105 8.56 16.43 7.62
C SER A 105 7.81 15.41 6.74
N ARG A 106 6.60 14.95 7.13
CA ARG A 106 5.76 14.09 6.30
C ARG A 106 5.24 14.85 5.09
N VAL A 107 4.73 16.05 5.30
CA VAL A 107 4.23 16.91 4.21
C VAL A 107 5.35 17.21 3.20
N GLN A 108 6.53 17.62 3.70
CA GLN A 108 7.65 17.96 2.83
C GLN A 108 8.14 16.74 2.04
N TYR A 109 8.31 15.58 2.69
CA TYR A 109 8.70 14.34 2.02
C TYR A 109 7.70 13.95 0.92
N THR A 110 6.40 14.01 1.20
CA THR A 110 5.37 13.66 0.23
C THR A 110 5.37 14.64 -0.96
N LEU A 111 5.54 15.94 -0.71
CA LEU A 111 5.67 16.94 -1.77
C LEU A 111 6.95 16.72 -2.60
N ASP A 112 8.05 16.36 -1.96
CA ASP A 112 9.31 16.06 -2.65
C ASP A 112 9.20 14.78 -3.50
N CYS A 113 8.50 13.74 -3.01
CA CYS A 113 8.12 12.57 -3.81
C CYS A 113 7.27 12.98 -5.03
N ALA A 114 6.32 13.92 -4.86
CA ALA A 114 5.51 14.42 -5.97
C ALA A 114 6.37 15.14 -7.03
N ARG A 115 7.34 15.95 -6.62
CA ARG A 115 8.29 16.62 -7.53
C ARG A 115 9.13 15.61 -8.31
N VAL A 116 9.64 14.59 -7.65
CA VAL A 116 10.38 13.51 -8.28
C VAL A 116 9.49 12.78 -9.28
N LEU A 117 8.29 12.35 -8.88
CA LEU A 117 7.36 11.64 -9.76
C LEU A 117 6.93 12.49 -10.96
N ALA A 118 6.68 13.78 -10.78
CA ALA A 118 6.34 14.70 -11.88
C ALA A 118 7.45 14.77 -12.95
N ARG A 119 8.73 14.63 -12.55
CA ARG A 119 9.88 14.58 -13.48
C ARG A 119 10.00 13.22 -14.17
N LEU A 120 9.62 12.13 -13.47
CA LEU A 120 9.74 10.76 -13.99
C LEU A 120 8.54 10.35 -14.85
N LEU A 121 7.38 10.98 -14.66
CA LEU A 121 6.13 10.63 -15.32
C LEU A 121 6.24 10.80 -16.85
N PRO A 122 6.01 9.74 -17.65
CA PRO A 122 6.03 9.84 -19.10
C PRO A 122 5.01 10.85 -19.64
N PRO A 123 5.31 11.50 -20.78
CA PRO A 123 4.44 12.54 -21.35
C PRO A 123 3.02 12.06 -21.67
N GLU A 124 2.86 10.80 -22.02
CA GLU A 124 1.61 10.17 -22.42
C GLU A 124 0.73 9.75 -21.24
N ILE A 125 1.25 9.81 -20.01
CA ILE A 125 0.50 9.46 -18.79
C ILE A 125 -0.02 10.75 -18.16
N GLU A 126 -1.34 10.86 -18.02
CA GLU A 126 -2.00 12.09 -17.58
C GLU A 126 -1.67 12.46 -16.12
N TRP A 127 -1.57 11.46 -15.24
CA TRP A 127 -1.35 11.69 -13.81
C TRP A 127 -0.55 10.56 -13.17
N GLY A 128 0.12 10.89 -12.06
CA GLY A 128 0.84 9.95 -11.20
C GLY A 128 0.19 9.81 -9.83
N SER A 129 0.37 8.68 -9.15
CA SER A 129 -0.15 8.46 -7.79
C SER A 129 0.95 8.31 -6.75
N LEU A 130 0.68 8.79 -5.54
CA LEU A 130 1.50 8.60 -4.35
C LEU A 130 0.67 7.94 -3.26
N SER A 131 0.98 6.71 -2.83
CA SER A 131 0.38 6.16 -1.61
C SER A 131 1.05 6.70 -0.35
N THR A 132 0.30 6.81 0.75
CA THR A 132 0.79 7.36 2.01
C THR A 132 0.10 6.79 3.23
N VAL A 133 0.79 6.89 4.38
CA VAL A 133 0.29 6.46 5.70
C VAL A 133 -1.10 7.04 6.03
N PRO A 134 -2.02 6.24 6.64
CA PRO A 134 -3.37 6.68 6.95
C PRO A 134 -3.44 7.48 8.26
N LEU A 135 -2.94 8.71 8.22
CA LEU A 135 -2.81 9.72 9.26
C LEU A 135 -1.76 9.39 10.32
N GLY A 136 -1.88 8.27 11.00
CA GLY A 136 -1.01 7.80 12.06
C GLY A 136 -1.50 6.49 12.66
N PHE A 137 -0.79 5.96 13.63
CA PHE A 137 -1.07 4.68 14.28
C PHE A 137 -1.89 4.90 15.55
N LYS A 138 -3.01 4.17 15.73
CA LYS A 138 -3.96 4.37 16.85
C LYS A 138 -3.35 4.17 18.23
N GLU A 139 -2.34 3.28 18.34
CA GLU A 139 -1.68 2.98 19.61
C GLU A 139 -0.69 4.07 20.07
N PHE A 140 -0.45 5.10 19.24
CA PHE A 140 0.32 6.27 19.66
C PHE A 140 -0.58 7.26 20.40
N GLU A 141 0.02 8.06 21.29
CA GLU A 141 -0.68 9.17 21.91
C GLU A 141 -0.92 10.29 20.90
N HIS A 142 -2.18 10.65 20.74
CA HIS A 142 -2.62 11.70 19.81
C HIS A 142 -3.35 12.83 20.56
N PRO A 143 -3.16 14.11 20.16
CA PRO A 143 -3.98 15.20 20.68
C PRO A 143 -5.43 15.05 20.24
N VAL A 144 -6.37 15.66 20.97
CA VAL A 144 -7.82 15.57 20.68
C VAL A 144 -8.18 16.04 19.28
N ASP A 145 -7.45 17.00 18.74
CA ASP A 145 -7.63 17.58 17.40
C ASP A 145 -6.70 16.96 16.33
N PHE A 146 -6.16 15.76 16.57
CA PHE A 146 -5.20 15.10 15.68
C PHE A 146 -5.69 15.02 14.24
N GLN A 147 -6.93 14.55 14.03
CA GLN A 147 -7.50 14.44 12.67
C GLN A 147 -7.68 15.81 12.00
N ASP A 148 -8.01 16.87 12.76
CA ASP A 148 -8.09 18.22 12.22
C ASP A 148 -6.71 18.75 11.81
N GLN A 149 -5.67 18.49 12.61
CA GLN A 149 -4.29 18.83 12.24
C GLN A 149 -3.86 18.08 10.98
N CYS A 150 -4.13 16.79 10.88
CA CYS A 150 -3.84 16.00 9.67
C CYS A 150 -4.59 16.55 8.45
N ALA A 151 -5.88 16.85 8.58
CA ALA A 151 -6.69 17.43 7.51
C ALA A 151 -6.14 18.78 7.02
N GLN A 152 -5.72 19.67 7.94
CA GLN A 152 -5.09 20.94 7.58
C GLN A 152 -3.81 20.74 6.74
N ARG A 153 -2.95 19.76 7.15
CA ARG A 153 -1.73 19.42 6.41
C ARG A 153 -2.01 18.83 5.03
N LEU A 154 -3.04 17.99 4.92
CA LEU A 154 -3.47 17.44 3.63
C LEU A 154 -4.03 18.50 2.70
N ILE A 155 -4.75 19.50 3.21
CA ILE A 155 -5.23 20.65 2.43
C ILE A 155 -4.04 21.50 1.95
N ASP A 156 -3.04 21.75 2.81
CA ASP A 156 -1.81 22.46 2.42
C ASP A 156 -1.05 21.70 1.33
N LEU A 157 -1.01 20.38 1.43
CA LEU A 157 -0.43 19.54 0.39
C LEU A 157 -1.23 19.61 -0.91
N ALA A 158 -2.57 19.52 -0.88
CA ALA A 158 -3.41 19.64 -2.07
C ALA A 158 -3.16 20.96 -2.82
N GLN A 159 -3.07 22.08 -2.09
CA GLN A 159 -2.71 23.38 -2.67
C GLN A 159 -1.30 23.35 -3.30
N SER A 160 -0.34 22.66 -2.66
CA SER A 160 1.03 22.54 -3.16
C SER A 160 1.11 21.65 -4.40
N LEU A 161 0.33 20.57 -4.46
CA LEU A 161 0.20 19.70 -5.64
C LEU A 161 -0.48 20.43 -6.81
N SER A 162 -1.48 21.28 -6.53
CA SER A 162 -2.09 22.14 -7.55
C SER A 162 -1.08 23.10 -8.16
N ARG A 163 -0.24 23.75 -7.34
CA ARG A 163 0.86 24.61 -7.84
C ARG A 163 1.87 23.80 -8.65
N LEU A 164 2.24 22.61 -8.20
CA LEU A 164 3.16 21.74 -8.94
C LEU A 164 2.59 21.38 -10.32
N ARG A 165 1.27 21.11 -10.40
CA ARG A 165 0.57 20.90 -11.68
C ARG A 165 0.67 22.11 -12.59
N ASP A 166 0.44 23.32 -12.07
CA ASP A 166 0.53 24.56 -12.84
C ASP A 166 1.96 24.83 -13.36
N GLU A 167 2.98 24.54 -12.55
CA GLU A 167 4.40 24.72 -12.89
C GLU A 167 4.92 23.70 -13.90
N THR A 168 4.47 22.44 -13.81
CA THR A 168 5.05 21.31 -14.57
C THR A 168 4.15 20.79 -15.68
N GLY A 169 2.85 21.11 -15.66
CA GLY A 169 1.84 20.47 -16.49
C GLY A 169 1.58 19.01 -16.11
N ARG A 170 2.03 18.53 -14.93
CA ARG A 170 1.91 17.15 -14.46
C ARG A 170 1.01 17.06 -13.24
N THR A 171 -0.02 16.25 -13.30
CA THR A 171 -0.91 16.02 -12.16
C THR A 171 -0.36 14.87 -11.32
N ILE A 172 -0.17 15.13 -10.02
CA ILE A 172 0.17 14.08 -9.04
C ILE A 172 -0.94 14.03 -7.99
N ARG A 173 -1.50 12.83 -7.77
CA ARG A 173 -2.58 12.58 -6.82
C ARG A 173 -2.07 11.81 -5.61
N LEU A 174 -2.47 12.25 -4.44
CA LEU A 174 -2.23 11.52 -3.20
C LEU A 174 -3.28 10.42 -3.03
N ALA A 175 -2.86 9.30 -2.49
CA ALA A 175 -3.66 8.13 -2.19
C ALA A 175 -3.43 7.71 -0.73
N ILE A 176 -4.30 8.13 0.19
CA ILE A 176 -4.24 7.74 1.61
C ILE A 176 -4.60 6.26 1.70
N GLU A 177 -3.82 5.47 2.42
CA GLU A 177 -3.92 4.01 2.43
C GLU A 177 -4.42 3.49 3.78
N PRO A 178 -5.73 3.27 3.99
CA PRO A 178 -6.27 2.72 5.22
C PRO A 178 -5.63 1.38 5.56
N GLU A 179 -5.28 1.19 6.85
CA GLU A 179 -4.55 0.02 7.33
C GLU A 179 -4.98 -0.36 8.75
N PRO A 180 -5.04 -1.66 9.09
CA PRO A 180 -5.36 -2.11 10.44
C PRO A 180 -4.59 -1.40 11.53
N PHE A 181 -5.27 -1.02 12.64
CA PHE A 181 -4.74 -0.25 13.76
C PHE A 181 -4.25 1.17 13.43
N CYS A 182 -4.47 1.67 12.23
CA CYS A 182 -4.23 3.07 11.92
C CYS A 182 -5.46 3.93 12.20
N VAL A 183 -5.29 5.25 12.24
CA VAL A 183 -6.38 6.21 12.50
C VAL A 183 -7.47 6.12 11.44
N LEU A 184 -7.09 5.76 10.21
CA LEU A 184 -8.01 5.29 9.18
C LEU A 184 -7.71 3.82 8.93
N GLU A 185 -8.61 2.93 9.30
CA GLU A 185 -8.47 1.50 9.05
C GLU A 185 -9.69 0.92 8.32
N THR A 186 -10.90 1.42 8.60
CA THR A 186 -12.14 0.96 7.97
C THR A 186 -12.68 1.95 6.95
N THR A 187 -13.61 1.47 6.12
CA THR A 187 -14.33 2.32 5.16
C THR A 187 -15.09 3.44 5.88
N ASP A 188 -15.80 3.13 6.97
CA ASP A 188 -16.56 4.14 7.71
C ASP A 188 -15.68 5.24 8.28
N GLU A 189 -14.53 4.89 8.88
CA GLU A 189 -13.55 5.89 9.36
C GLU A 189 -13.02 6.75 8.23
N THR A 190 -12.79 6.15 7.06
CA THR A 190 -12.33 6.85 5.86
C THR A 190 -13.40 7.83 5.36
N LEU A 191 -14.67 7.41 5.29
CA LEU A 191 -15.80 8.25 4.90
C LEU A 191 -15.94 9.46 5.83
N ASP A 192 -15.90 9.24 7.13
CA ASP A 192 -16.02 10.29 8.16
C ASP A 192 -14.85 11.29 8.05
N PHE A 193 -13.63 10.79 7.85
CA PHE A 193 -12.46 11.65 7.68
C PHE A 193 -12.54 12.50 6.41
N PHE A 194 -12.93 11.92 5.28
CA PHE A 194 -13.08 12.69 4.02
C PHE A 194 -14.20 13.73 4.11
N GLN A 195 -15.28 13.46 4.84
CA GLN A 195 -16.31 14.47 5.11
C GLN A 195 -15.71 15.65 5.90
N ARG A 196 -14.92 15.38 6.95
CA ARG A 196 -14.21 16.37 7.75
C ARG A 196 -13.21 17.17 6.89
N LEU A 197 -12.38 16.48 6.12
CA LEU A 197 -11.37 17.08 5.23
C LEU A 197 -12.01 18.08 4.24
N ARG A 198 -13.08 17.65 3.57
CA ARG A 198 -13.82 18.47 2.60
C ARG A 198 -14.46 19.69 3.25
N LYS A 199 -15.03 19.55 4.44
CA LYS A 199 -15.58 20.69 5.19
C LYS A 199 -14.50 21.74 5.49
N LEU A 200 -13.35 21.32 6.00
CA LEU A 200 -12.24 22.22 6.30
C LEU A 200 -11.64 22.84 5.03
N ALA A 201 -11.61 22.09 3.92
CA ALA A 201 -11.14 22.60 2.63
C ALA A 201 -12.11 23.67 2.05
N ALA A 202 -13.42 23.46 2.18
CA ALA A 202 -14.44 24.44 1.76
C ALA A 202 -14.29 25.77 2.52
N ASP A 203 -14.03 25.74 3.83
CA ASP A 203 -13.80 26.94 4.64
C ASP A 203 -12.54 27.74 4.18
N ARG A 204 -11.63 27.08 3.44
CA ARG A 204 -10.40 27.67 2.87
C ARG A 204 -10.47 27.95 1.37
N ASN A 205 -11.60 27.70 0.72
CA ASN A 205 -11.77 27.76 -0.75
C ASN A 205 -10.78 26.83 -1.51
N LEU A 206 -10.49 25.65 -0.99
CA LEU A 206 -9.60 24.62 -1.54
C LEU A 206 -10.32 23.27 -1.73
N LEU A 207 -11.64 23.31 -1.86
CA LEU A 207 -12.44 22.09 -1.98
C LEU A 207 -12.17 21.35 -3.30
N ASP A 208 -12.02 22.10 -4.40
CA ASP A 208 -11.76 21.52 -5.72
C ASP A 208 -10.39 20.84 -5.77
N GLU A 209 -9.36 21.42 -5.15
CA GLU A 209 -8.03 20.83 -5.05
C GLU A 209 -8.06 19.52 -4.25
N VAL A 210 -8.86 19.45 -3.19
CA VAL A 210 -9.01 18.21 -2.39
C VAL A 210 -9.73 17.14 -3.20
N TYR A 211 -10.80 17.47 -3.92
CA TYR A 211 -11.49 16.51 -4.79
C TYR A 211 -10.59 15.98 -5.91
N ASP A 212 -9.83 16.86 -6.55
CA ASP A 212 -8.97 16.51 -7.68
C ASP A 212 -7.74 15.68 -7.28
N LEU A 213 -7.15 15.98 -6.11
CA LEU A 213 -5.78 15.57 -5.81
C LEU A 213 -5.64 14.63 -4.61
N ILE A 214 -6.68 14.49 -3.76
CA ILE A 214 -6.64 13.61 -2.59
C ILE A 214 -7.68 12.50 -2.73
N GLY A 215 -7.23 11.26 -2.63
CA GLY A 215 -8.08 10.08 -2.67
C GLY A 215 -7.50 8.96 -1.81
N VAL A 216 -7.89 7.73 -2.11
CA VAL A 216 -7.54 6.53 -1.36
C VAL A 216 -6.64 5.62 -2.19
N CYS A 217 -5.63 5.03 -1.55
CA CYS A 217 -5.00 3.79 -1.96
C CYS A 217 -5.78 2.65 -1.31
N TYR A 218 -6.46 1.86 -2.11
CA TYR A 218 -7.20 0.71 -1.64
C TYR A 218 -6.28 -0.51 -1.60
N ASP A 219 -5.75 -0.83 -0.42
CA ASP A 219 -5.03 -2.08 -0.22
C ASP A 219 -6.01 -3.20 0.10
N VAL A 220 -6.06 -4.23 -0.76
CA VAL A 220 -7.04 -5.32 -0.61
C VAL A 220 -6.72 -6.20 0.60
N CYS A 221 -5.44 -6.39 0.94
CA CYS A 221 -5.03 -7.12 2.13
C CYS A 221 -5.57 -6.43 3.39
N HIS A 222 -5.40 -5.11 3.50
CA HIS A 222 -5.80 -4.34 4.67
C HIS A 222 -7.30 -4.43 4.93
N GLN A 223 -8.13 -4.16 3.92
CA GLN A 223 -9.59 -4.20 4.07
C GLN A 223 -10.10 -5.62 4.30
N ALA A 224 -9.46 -6.63 3.69
CA ALA A 224 -9.77 -8.02 3.98
C ALA A 224 -9.44 -8.39 5.43
N VAL A 225 -8.33 -7.89 6.00
CA VAL A 225 -7.96 -8.14 7.40
C VAL A 225 -8.99 -7.56 8.37
N GLU A 226 -9.58 -6.40 8.07
CA GLU A 226 -10.66 -5.79 8.85
C GLU A 226 -12.02 -6.53 8.68
N PHE A 227 -12.08 -7.61 7.90
CA PHE A 227 -13.30 -8.34 7.59
C PHE A 227 -14.37 -7.50 6.89
N GLU A 228 -13.98 -6.43 6.20
CA GLU A 228 -14.91 -5.67 5.39
C GLU A 228 -15.34 -6.46 4.14
N ASP A 229 -16.57 -6.25 3.67
CA ASP A 229 -16.96 -6.65 2.32
C ASP A 229 -16.28 -5.72 1.33
N VAL A 230 -15.26 -6.21 0.64
CA VAL A 230 -14.41 -5.40 -0.25
C VAL A 230 -15.21 -4.77 -1.41
N ALA A 231 -16.30 -5.40 -1.85
CA ALA A 231 -17.14 -4.83 -2.90
C ALA A 231 -18.00 -3.69 -2.38
N ASP A 232 -18.59 -3.83 -1.19
CA ASP A 232 -19.39 -2.78 -0.56
C ASP A 232 -18.52 -1.61 -0.10
N SER A 233 -17.31 -1.89 0.39
CA SER A 233 -16.29 -0.89 0.71
C SER A 233 -15.95 -0.01 -0.50
N LEU A 234 -15.55 -0.61 -1.62
CA LEU A 234 -15.22 0.10 -2.87
C LEU A 234 -16.41 0.92 -3.40
N ARG A 235 -17.63 0.35 -3.37
CA ARG A 235 -18.85 1.07 -3.77
C ARG A 235 -19.18 2.22 -2.82
N GLY A 236 -18.95 2.04 -1.51
CA GLY A 236 -19.14 3.08 -0.50
C GLY A 236 -18.22 4.28 -0.74
N LEU A 237 -16.94 4.05 -1.00
CA LEU A 237 -15.99 5.10 -1.36
C LEU A 237 -16.43 5.84 -2.65
N GLN A 238 -16.82 5.10 -3.69
CA GLN A 238 -17.31 5.70 -4.93
C GLN A 238 -18.59 6.51 -4.72
N ALA A 239 -19.55 5.98 -3.96
CA ALA A 239 -20.82 6.67 -3.67
C ALA A 239 -20.62 7.97 -2.87
N ALA A 240 -19.55 8.02 -2.07
CA ALA A 240 -19.12 9.22 -1.36
C ALA A 240 -18.24 10.15 -2.21
N GLU A 241 -18.07 9.87 -3.50
CA GLU A 241 -17.22 10.63 -4.43
C GLU A 241 -15.74 10.72 -3.96
N ILE A 242 -15.26 9.69 -3.23
CA ILE A 242 -13.85 9.58 -2.86
C ILE A 242 -13.12 8.85 -3.99
N ALA A 243 -12.16 9.52 -4.61
CA ALA A 243 -11.38 8.95 -5.68
C ALA A 243 -10.51 7.79 -5.17
N ILE A 244 -10.57 6.64 -5.84
CA ILE A 244 -9.64 5.54 -5.63
C ILE A 244 -8.48 5.77 -6.60
N ASN A 245 -7.42 6.42 -6.12
CA ASN A 245 -6.28 6.80 -6.96
C ASN A 245 -5.34 5.62 -7.22
N LYS A 246 -5.32 4.64 -6.32
CA LYS A 246 -4.43 3.48 -6.40
C LYS A 246 -5.10 2.27 -5.76
N VAL A 247 -4.79 1.08 -6.26
CA VAL A 247 -5.13 -0.20 -5.65
C VAL A 247 -3.84 -1.01 -5.48
N HIS A 248 -3.55 -1.40 -4.25
CA HIS A 248 -2.57 -2.44 -3.97
C HIS A 248 -3.21 -3.81 -4.13
N ILE A 249 -2.70 -4.56 -5.09
CA ILE A 249 -3.08 -5.94 -5.37
C ILE A 249 -2.29 -6.80 -4.41
N SER A 250 -2.94 -7.22 -3.34
CA SER A 250 -2.33 -7.84 -2.16
C SER A 250 -3.26 -8.89 -1.56
N CYS A 251 -2.70 -9.82 -0.78
CA CYS A 251 -3.45 -10.85 -0.06
C CYS A 251 -2.90 -11.01 1.35
N ALA A 252 -3.79 -11.30 2.31
CA ALA A 252 -3.47 -11.64 3.69
C ALA A 252 -3.45 -13.16 3.94
N ILE A 253 -2.87 -13.57 5.07
CA ILE A 253 -3.04 -14.94 5.60
C ILE A 253 -4.43 -15.06 6.22
N ARG A 254 -5.05 -16.21 6.01
CA ARG A 254 -6.34 -16.61 6.59
C ARG A 254 -6.23 -17.96 7.30
N VAL A 255 -6.79 -18.06 8.50
CA VAL A 255 -6.88 -19.31 9.28
C VAL A 255 -8.32 -19.58 9.65
N GLU A 256 -8.88 -20.68 9.17
CA GLU A 256 -10.22 -21.13 9.55
C GLU A 256 -10.18 -22.04 10.76
N ASN A 257 -11.19 -21.90 11.64
CA ASN A 257 -11.39 -22.72 12.84
C ASN A 257 -10.11 -22.83 13.71
N PRO A 258 -9.49 -21.71 14.09
CA PRO A 258 -8.19 -21.73 14.79
C PRO A 258 -8.23 -22.54 16.10
N SER A 259 -9.37 -22.68 16.76
CA SER A 259 -9.54 -23.49 17.99
C SER A 259 -9.19 -24.97 17.79
N THR A 260 -9.50 -25.53 16.63
CA THR A 260 -9.30 -26.96 16.30
C THR A 260 -8.18 -27.20 15.30
N ASN A 261 -7.70 -26.14 14.62
CA ASN A 261 -6.67 -26.22 13.60
C ASN A 261 -5.27 -25.95 14.18
N GLU A 262 -4.80 -26.83 15.05
CA GLU A 262 -3.46 -26.68 15.66
C GLU A 262 -2.32 -26.71 14.63
N GLU A 263 -2.49 -27.41 13.51
CA GLU A 263 -1.49 -27.48 12.46
C GLU A 263 -1.32 -26.10 11.81
N ALA A 264 -2.43 -25.44 11.44
CA ALA A 264 -2.39 -24.08 10.90
C ALA A 264 -1.75 -23.11 11.90
N ARG A 265 -2.09 -23.16 13.19
CA ARG A 265 -1.47 -22.30 14.21
C ARG A 265 0.04 -22.55 14.33
N ARG A 266 0.51 -23.81 14.25
CA ARG A 266 1.95 -24.13 14.26
C ARG A 266 2.68 -23.56 13.04
N VAL A 267 2.07 -23.66 11.87
CA VAL A 267 2.64 -23.06 10.66
C VAL A 267 2.58 -21.52 10.75
N LEU A 268 1.45 -20.95 11.19
CA LEU A 268 1.31 -19.49 11.38
C LEU A 268 2.38 -18.93 12.32
N ALA A 269 2.75 -19.65 13.38
CA ALA A 269 3.80 -19.23 14.30
C ALA A 269 5.18 -19.04 13.62
N THR A 270 5.40 -19.61 12.44
CA THR A 270 6.63 -19.41 11.66
C THR A 270 6.64 -18.07 10.92
N TYR A 271 5.47 -17.43 10.74
CA TYR A 271 5.33 -16.11 10.13
C TYR A 271 5.50 -14.96 11.13
N ALA A 272 5.48 -15.24 12.43
CA ALA A 272 5.76 -14.24 13.46
C ALA A 272 7.27 -13.92 13.48
N GLU A 273 7.62 -12.75 12.89
CA GLU A 273 8.99 -12.30 12.69
C GLU A 273 9.20 -10.88 13.28
N PRO A 274 10.43 -10.42 13.52
CA PRO A 274 10.68 -9.20 14.29
C PRO A 274 10.62 -7.89 13.48
N ARG A 275 10.62 -7.93 12.15
CA ARG A 275 10.80 -6.73 11.30
C ARG A 275 9.52 -5.92 11.16
N TYR A 276 8.42 -6.55 10.72
CA TYR A 276 7.15 -5.90 10.41
C TYR A 276 6.08 -6.19 11.45
N LEU A 277 5.07 -5.31 11.55
CA LEU A 277 3.85 -5.59 12.30
C LEU A 277 2.98 -6.57 11.52
N HIS A 278 2.37 -7.50 12.27
CA HIS A 278 1.42 -8.46 11.71
C HIS A 278 0.11 -8.35 12.50
N GLN A 279 -0.62 -7.26 12.21
CA GLN A 279 -1.91 -6.98 12.83
C GLN A 279 -2.86 -8.16 12.52
N THR A 280 -3.53 -8.64 13.53
CA THR A 280 -4.35 -9.84 13.41
C THR A 280 -5.75 -9.58 13.95
N MET A 281 -6.75 -9.91 13.14
CA MET A 281 -8.16 -9.85 13.51
C MET A 281 -8.72 -11.26 13.60
N GLY A 282 -9.52 -11.52 14.64
CA GLY A 282 -10.28 -12.75 14.83
C GLY A 282 -11.76 -12.45 14.78
N ARG A 283 -12.54 -13.14 13.94
CA ARG A 283 -13.98 -12.97 13.84
C ARG A 283 -14.71 -14.18 14.41
N SER A 284 -15.61 -13.93 15.38
CA SER A 284 -16.52 -14.91 15.94
C SER A 284 -17.82 -15.03 15.15
N ALA A 285 -18.58 -16.11 15.35
CA ALA A 285 -19.85 -16.39 14.66
C ALA A 285 -20.92 -15.30 14.82
N ASP A 286 -20.90 -14.55 15.92
CA ASP A 286 -21.77 -13.43 16.18
C ASP A 286 -21.35 -12.11 15.53
N GLY A 287 -20.23 -12.13 14.78
CA GLY A 287 -19.65 -10.97 14.12
C GLY A 287 -18.68 -10.16 14.97
N THR A 288 -18.45 -10.54 16.23
CA THR A 288 -17.47 -9.85 17.10
C THR A 288 -16.07 -9.95 16.53
N ILE A 289 -15.37 -8.83 16.45
CA ILE A 289 -13.97 -8.75 15.99
C ILE A 289 -13.04 -8.62 17.19
N HIS A 290 -12.16 -9.60 17.35
CA HIS A 290 -11.07 -9.60 18.32
C HIS A 290 -9.82 -9.08 17.62
N ARG A 291 -9.02 -8.28 18.32
CA ARG A 291 -7.93 -7.49 17.70
C ARG A 291 -6.62 -7.74 18.43
N LEU A 292 -5.56 -8.00 17.67
CA LEU A 292 -4.21 -8.18 18.15
C LEU A 292 -3.26 -7.31 17.31
N VAL A 293 -2.58 -6.37 17.97
CA VAL A 293 -1.71 -5.37 17.32
C VAL A 293 -0.58 -6.03 16.54
N ASP A 294 0.00 -7.11 17.08
CA ASP A 294 1.12 -7.80 16.45
C ASP A 294 1.08 -9.30 16.78
N LEU A 295 1.12 -10.13 15.75
CA LEU A 295 1.17 -11.57 15.91
C LEU A 295 2.51 -11.98 16.53
N THR A 296 2.45 -12.71 17.64
CA THR A 296 3.61 -13.35 18.24
C THR A 296 3.53 -14.87 18.10
N LYS A 297 4.67 -15.56 18.22
CA LYS A 297 4.68 -17.03 18.27
C LYS A 297 3.80 -17.57 19.39
N GLU A 298 3.83 -16.91 20.54
CA GLU A 298 2.99 -17.28 21.68
C GLU A 298 1.51 -17.13 21.37
N ALA A 299 1.09 -15.99 20.82
CA ALA A 299 -0.30 -15.75 20.44
C ALA A 299 -0.81 -16.74 19.37
N ALA A 300 0.04 -17.13 18.42
CA ALA A 300 -0.32 -18.13 17.42
C ALA A 300 -0.49 -19.54 18.03
N LEU A 301 0.41 -19.93 18.96
CA LEU A 301 0.41 -21.30 19.54
C LEU A 301 -0.59 -21.43 20.69
N ASN A 302 -0.66 -20.41 21.56
CA ASN A 302 -1.45 -20.40 22.78
C ASN A 302 -2.29 -19.11 22.83
N PRO A 303 -3.27 -18.94 21.92
CA PRO A 303 -4.11 -17.73 21.89
C PRO A 303 -4.89 -17.59 23.20
N ASP A 304 -5.22 -16.36 23.55
CA ASP A 304 -6.19 -16.10 24.62
C ASP A 304 -7.56 -16.70 24.27
N ALA A 305 -8.46 -16.73 25.28
CA ALA A 305 -9.72 -17.41 25.15
C ALA A 305 -10.61 -16.86 24.02
N ASP A 306 -10.59 -15.54 23.82
CA ASP A 306 -11.43 -14.84 22.84
C ASP A 306 -10.91 -15.11 21.41
N PHE A 307 -9.60 -14.98 21.20
CA PHE A 307 -8.98 -15.36 19.93
C PHE A 307 -9.10 -16.84 19.63
N ALA A 308 -8.95 -17.70 20.66
CA ALA A 308 -9.13 -19.16 20.50
C ALA A 308 -10.57 -19.50 20.07
N ALA A 309 -11.58 -18.77 20.53
CA ALA A 309 -12.98 -18.99 20.23
C ALA A 309 -13.43 -18.43 18.88
N ALA A 310 -12.63 -17.59 18.23
CA ALA A 310 -12.96 -17.04 16.92
C ALA A 310 -13.05 -18.15 15.84
N ASP A 311 -13.94 -17.97 14.86
CA ASP A 311 -14.10 -18.92 13.74
C ASP A 311 -13.06 -18.74 12.66
N GLU A 312 -12.56 -17.53 12.51
CA GLU A 312 -11.59 -17.16 11.47
C GLU A 312 -10.61 -16.12 12.00
N TRP A 313 -9.32 -16.28 11.66
CA TRP A 313 -8.31 -15.25 11.83
C TRP A 313 -7.86 -14.75 10.47
N ARG A 314 -7.60 -13.43 10.36
CA ARG A 314 -6.91 -12.79 9.22
C ARG A 314 -5.72 -12.01 9.73
N ILE A 315 -4.58 -12.21 9.09
CA ILE A 315 -3.30 -11.69 9.52
C ILE A 315 -2.74 -10.79 8.43
N HIS A 316 -2.46 -9.53 8.78
CA HIS A 316 -1.76 -8.59 7.92
C HIS A 316 -0.30 -9.07 7.71
N PHE A 317 -0.15 -9.95 6.78
CA PHE A 317 1.11 -10.44 6.24
C PHE A 317 0.89 -10.59 4.74
N HIS A 318 1.50 -9.71 3.94
CA HIS A 318 1.33 -9.78 2.50
C HIS A 318 1.90 -11.08 1.98
N VAL A 319 1.07 -11.92 1.39
CA VAL A 319 1.49 -13.20 0.81
C VAL A 319 1.37 -13.15 -0.71
N PRO A 320 2.15 -13.96 -1.45
CA PRO A 320 2.11 -13.96 -2.90
C PRO A 320 0.68 -14.07 -3.43
N VAL A 321 0.25 -13.14 -4.27
CA VAL A 321 -1.15 -13.01 -4.76
C VAL A 321 -1.62 -14.18 -5.60
N ASN A 322 -0.69 -15.02 -6.08
CA ASN A 322 -0.98 -16.27 -6.77
C ASN A 322 -1.23 -17.46 -5.80
N ALA A 323 -0.90 -17.30 -4.51
CA ALA A 323 -1.06 -18.39 -3.54
C ALA A 323 -2.53 -18.52 -3.11
N GLU A 324 -3.14 -19.68 -3.36
CA GLU A 324 -4.47 -20.02 -2.84
C GLU A 324 -4.37 -20.55 -1.40
N SER A 325 -3.24 -21.17 -1.07
CA SER A 325 -2.91 -21.67 0.25
C SER A 325 -1.41 -21.66 0.50
N LEU A 326 -1.01 -21.69 1.76
CA LEU A 326 0.36 -21.75 2.23
C LEU A 326 0.47 -22.95 3.21
N GLY A 327 0.50 -24.17 2.66
CA GLY A 327 0.33 -25.39 3.44
C GLY A 327 -1.08 -25.46 4.04
N PRO A 328 -1.23 -25.54 5.39
CA PRO A 328 -2.53 -25.58 6.04
C PRO A 328 -3.20 -24.19 6.19
N LEU A 329 -2.51 -23.09 5.84
CA LEU A 329 -3.05 -21.75 5.85
C LEU A 329 -3.74 -21.45 4.53
N GLN A 330 -4.81 -20.68 4.59
CA GLN A 330 -5.49 -20.10 3.42
C GLN A 330 -5.04 -18.66 3.21
N THR A 331 -5.50 -18.03 2.13
CA THR A 331 -5.26 -16.61 1.84
C THR A 331 -6.57 -15.88 1.57
N THR A 332 -6.52 -14.54 1.62
CA THR A 332 -7.65 -13.68 1.23
C THR A 332 -7.73 -13.45 -0.29
N ARG A 333 -7.18 -14.37 -1.11
CA ARG A 333 -7.26 -14.30 -2.56
C ARG A 333 -8.69 -14.25 -3.13
N PRO A 334 -9.71 -14.89 -2.52
CA PRO A 334 -11.10 -14.66 -2.92
C PRO A 334 -11.55 -13.20 -2.80
N ASP A 335 -11.14 -12.50 -1.72
CA ASP A 335 -11.43 -11.08 -1.51
C ASP A 335 -10.73 -10.23 -2.59
N LEU A 336 -9.47 -10.55 -2.95
CA LEU A 336 -8.75 -9.90 -4.05
C LEU A 336 -9.51 -10.03 -5.38
N LYS A 337 -10.01 -11.22 -5.70
CA LYS A 337 -10.79 -11.42 -6.92
C LYS A 337 -12.04 -10.55 -6.93
N THR A 338 -12.81 -10.54 -5.84
CA THR A 338 -14.01 -9.70 -5.68
C THR A 338 -13.68 -8.21 -5.78
N ALA A 339 -12.57 -7.77 -5.18
CA ALA A 339 -12.12 -6.39 -5.28
C ALA A 339 -11.82 -5.97 -6.73
N LEU A 340 -11.06 -6.78 -7.48
CA LEU A 340 -10.73 -6.50 -8.88
C LEU A 340 -11.97 -6.53 -9.79
N GLU A 341 -12.92 -7.45 -9.57
CA GLU A 341 -14.23 -7.46 -10.25
C GLU A 341 -14.99 -6.16 -10.01
N THR A 342 -14.94 -5.63 -8.79
CA THR A 342 -15.60 -4.37 -8.43
C THR A 342 -14.87 -3.17 -9.01
N VAL A 343 -13.54 -3.10 -8.92
CA VAL A 343 -12.71 -2.03 -9.50
C VAL A 343 -12.98 -1.87 -11.00
N LYS A 344 -13.22 -2.95 -11.73
CA LYS A 344 -13.60 -2.91 -13.16
C LYS A 344 -14.89 -2.12 -13.42
N THR A 345 -15.76 -1.99 -12.42
CA THR A 345 -17.06 -1.29 -12.54
C THR A 345 -16.97 0.18 -12.12
N LEU A 346 -15.85 0.63 -11.55
CA LEU A 346 -15.65 2.02 -11.13
C LEU A 346 -15.66 2.97 -12.34
N ALA A 347 -16.06 4.21 -12.09
CA ALA A 347 -16.11 5.25 -13.12
C ALA A 347 -14.70 5.59 -13.63
N ASP A 348 -13.75 5.72 -12.70
CA ASP A 348 -12.34 6.00 -12.99
C ASP A 348 -11.48 4.76 -12.73
N CYS A 349 -10.48 4.55 -13.58
CA CYS A 349 -9.55 3.44 -13.42
C CYS A 349 -8.40 3.85 -12.50
N PRO A 350 -8.23 3.21 -11.33
CA PRO A 350 -7.10 3.47 -10.44
C PRO A 350 -5.78 2.92 -11.01
N HIS A 351 -4.65 3.39 -10.51
CA HIS A 351 -3.37 2.73 -10.74
C HIS A 351 -3.32 1.39 -9.99
N LEU A 352 -2.86 0.35 -10.68
CA LEU A 352 -2.79 -1.01 -10.15
C LEU A 352 -1.34 -1.39 -9.87
N GLU A 353 -1.05 -1.80 -8.63
CA GLU A 353 0.29 -2.21 -8.20
C GLU A 353 0.23 -3.48 -7.35
N VAL A 354 1.03 -4.49 -7.70
CA VAL A 354 1.22 -5.67 -6.84
C VAL A 354 2.10 -5.29 -5.67
N GLU A 355 1.65 -5.60 -4.45
CA GLU A 355 2.43 -5.30 -3.26
C GLU A 355 2.57 -6.52 -2.35
N THR A 356 3.80 -7.09 -2.34
CA THR A 356 4.20 -8.21 -1.49
C THR A 356 5.60 -7.94 -0.95
N TYR A 357 5.71 -7.01 0.00
CA TYR A 357 6.99 -6.59 0.57
C TYR A 357 7.65 -7.65 1.48
N THR A 358 6.92 -8.66 1.87
CA THR A 358 7.34 -9.69 2.84
C THR A 358 8.20 -10.81 2.26
N TRP A 359 8.55 -10.79 0.97
CA TRP A 359 9.29 -11.86 0.30
C TRP A 359 10.55 -12.32 1.04
N GLU A 360 11.31 -11.40 1.64
CA GLU A 360 12.52 -11.74 2.42
C GLU A 360 12.19 -12.53 3.68
N VAL A 361 11.09 -12.19 4.35
CA VAL A 361 10.67 -12.74 5.64
C VAL A 361 9.69 -13.92 5.53
N LEU A 362 9.28 -14.30 4.30
CA LEU A 362 8.50 -15.52 4.08
C LEU A 362 9.23 -16.74 4.61
N PRO A 363 8.59 -17.57 5.46
CA PRO A 363 9.20 -18.78 5.99
C PRO A 363 9.31 -19.86 4.91
N GLY A 364 10.22 -20.81 5.12
CA GLY A 364 10.42 -22.00 4.28
C GLY A 364 11.72 -21.98 3.49
N ALA A 365 12.35 -23.15 3.37
CA ALA A 365 13.63 -23.32 2.67
C ALA A 365 13.47 -23.46 1.13
N GLU A 366 12.28 -23.79 0.66
CA GLU A 366 11.99 -24.10 -0.75
C GLU A 366 11.16 -22.99 -1.43
N LYS A 367 11.25 -21.72 -0.95
CA LYS A 367 10.60 -20.60 -1.64
C LYS A 367 11.31 -20.32 -2.95
N PRO A 368 10.57 -19.86 -4.01
CA PRO A 368 11.18 -19.43 -5.26
C PRO A 368 12.14 -18.26 -5.04
N SER A 369 13.01 -17.99 -6.00
CA SER A 369 13.78 -16.75 -5.98
C SER A 369 12.82 -15.54 -6.00
N LEU A 370 13.29 -14.40 -5.48
CA LEU A 370 12.48 -13.17 -5.49
C LEU A 370 12.03 -12.81 -6.92
N ILE A 371 12.93 -12.95 -7.90
CA ILE A 371 12.64 -12.67 -9.31
C ILE A 371 11.53 -13.59 -9.84
N ASP A 372 11.66 -14.90 -9.61
CA ASP A 372 10.65 -15.87 -10.08
C ASP A 372 9.31 -15.69 -9.38
N GLY A 373 9.35 -15.38 -8.09
CA GLY A 373 8.16 -15.09 -7.29
C GLY A 373 7.41 -13.87 -7.80
N LEU A 374 8.08 -12.74 -7.94
CA LEU A 374 7.49 -11.51 -8.48
C LEU A 374 6.97 -11.71 -9.92
N ALA A 375 7.73 -12.41 -10.76
CA ALA A 375 7.28 -12.72 -12.12
C ALA A 375 6.00 -13.54 -12.14
N GLU A 376 5.85 -14.51 -11.23
CA GLU A 376 4.62 -15.31 -11.15
C GLU A 376 3.44 -14.52 -10.59
N GLU A 377 3.67 -13.63 -9.61
CA GLU A 377 2.63 -12.71 -9.12
C GLU A 377 2.10 -11.82 -10.25
N ILE A 378 2.98 -11.22 -11.04
CA ILE A 378 2.59 -10.39 -12.21
C ILE A 378 1.80 -11.21 -13.23
N ARG A 379 2.26 -12.44 -13.56
CA ARG A 379 1.53 -13.33 -14.47
C ARG A 379 0.16 -13.72 -13.92
N ALA A 380 0.07 -14.04 -12.63
CA ALA A 380 -1.17 -14.41 -11.98
C ALA A 380 -2.17 -13.26 -11.94
N THR A 381 -1.69 -12.05 -11.61
CA THR A 381 -2.48 -10.84 -11.63
C THR A 381 -3.03 -10.55 -13.03
N ARG A 382 -2.19 -10.64 -14.06
CA ARG A 382 -2.65 -10.50 -15.46
C ARG A 382 -3.72 -11.53 -15.84
N ARG A 383 -3.55 -12.78 -15.41
CA ARG A 383 -4.59 -13.82 -15.63
C ARG A 383 -5.90 -13.47 -14.93
N LEU A 384 -5.84 -12.96 -13.68
CA LEU A 384 -7.04 -12.48 -12.99
C LEU A 384 -7.70 -11.34 -13.77
N LEU A 385 -6.96 -10.29 -14.12
CA LEU A 385 -7.47 -9.12 -14.84
C LEU A 385 -8.06 -9.46 -16.21
N ASN A 386 -7.48 -10.42 -16.92
CA ASN A 386 -7.96 -10.86 -18.23
C ASN A 386 -9.23 -11.75 -18.17
N ASN A 387 -9.47 -12.38 -17.02
CA ASN A 387 -10.62 -13.27 -16.82
C ASN A 387 -11.83 -12.56 -16.16
N LEU A 388 -11.67 -11.29 -15.78
CA LEU A 388 -12.75 -10.42 -15.33
C LEU A 388 -13.54 -9.88 -16.57
#